data_92b6bf9ebb69a7a02e722f2781d77744
#
_entry.id   92b6bf9ebb69a7a02e722f2781d77744
#
_cell.length_a   1.000
_cell.length_b   1.000
_cell.length_c   1.000
_cell.angle_alpha   90.00
_cell.angle_beta   90.00
_cell.angle_gamma   90.00
#
_symmetry.space_group_name_H-M   'P 1'
#
loop_
_entity.id
_entity.type
_entity.pdbx_description
1 polymer ?
#
loop_
_entity_poly.entity_id
_entity_poly.type
_entity_poly.pdbx_seq_one_letter_code
_entity_poly.pdbx_strand_id
1 'polypeptide(L)'
;MIMIREACINDIPQIQRVRNAVKENTLSDPGLVTDMDCEEFITQRGKGWVYEMSGRVVGFSIADLREYNIWALFVLPEFEKKGVGKQLHDVMLDWYFMQTAQTVWLGTAPGTRAEAFYRKAGWEECGTHGKGEIRFEMTIAKWSLVKRR
;
A
#
# COMPACT_ATOMS: atom_id res chain seq x y z
N MET A 1 0.31 4.89 -22.19
CA MET A 1 1.55 4.31 -21.67
C MET A 1 1.40 4.03 -20.17
N ILE A 2 1.91 2.92 -19.72
CA ILE A 2 1.82 2.51 -18.32
C ILE A 2 3.22 2.54 -17.72
N MET A 3 3.35 3.10 -16.52
CA MET A 3 4.64 3.14 -15.84
C MET A 3 4.46 3.00 -14.34
N ILE A 4 5.25 2.09 -13.73
CA ILE A 4 5.40 2.04 -12.28
C ILE A 4 6.77 2.64 -11.98
N ARG A 5 6.81 3.61 -11.08
CA ARG A 5 8.06 4.26 -10.70
C ARG A 5 8.01 4.68 -9.24
N GLU A 6 9.17 5.02 -8.69
CA GLU A 6 9.23 5.50 -7.31
C GLU A 6 8.52 6.85 -7.22
N ALA A 7 7.80 7.01 -6.11
CA ALA A 7 7.10 8.27 -5.85
C ALA A 7 8.08 9.34 -5.41
N CYS A 8 7.81 10.58 -5.79
CA CYS A 8 8.59 11.72 -5.33
C CYS A 8 7.63 12.79 -4.76
N ILE A 9 8.19 13.85 -4.21
CA ILE A 9 7.41 14.91 -3.56
C ILE A 9 6.37 15.49 -4.51
N ASN A 10 6.70 15.63 -5.79
CA ASN A 10 5.79 16.21 -6.78
C ASN A 10 4.56 15.35 -7.02
N ASP A 11 4.57 14.07 -6.60
CA ASP A 11 3.43 13.18 -6.77
C ASP A 11 2.39 13.32 -5.66
N ILE A 12 2.72 14.00 -4.57
CA ILE A 12 1.85 14.06 -3.39
C ILE A 12 0.43 14.54 -3.69
N PRO A 13 0.21 15.59 -4.49
CA PRO A 13 -1.17 15.99 -4.81
C PRO A 13 -1.98 14.87 -5.46
N GLN A 14 -1.39 14.12 -6.38
CA GLN A 14 -2.08 13.01 -7.02
C GLN A 14 -2.25 11.82 -6.07
N ILE A 15 -1.26 11.57 -5.21
CA ILE A 15 -1.36 10.52 -4.17
C ILE A 15 -2.55 10.82 -3.26
N GLN A 16 -2.68 12.05 -2.80
CA GLN A 16 -3.80 12.44 -1.94
C GLN A 16 -5.14 12.34 -2.66
N ARG A 17 -5.17 12.67 -3.95
CA ARG A 17 -6.38 12.53 -4.74
C ARG A 17 -6.82 11.07 -4.82
N VAL A 18 -5.88 10.15 -5.06
CA VAL A 18 -6.21 8.72 -5.10
C VAL A 18 -6.68 8.24 -3.74
N ARG A 19 -5.99 8.62 -2.66
CA ARG A 19 -6.36 8.22 -1.30
C ARG A 19 -7.81 8.66 -1.00
N ASN A 20 -8.13 9.90 -1.31
CA ASN A 20 -9.45 10.44 -0.97
C ASN A 20 -10.57 9.90 -1.86
N ALA A 21 -10.23 9.31 -3.00
CA ALA A 21 -11.22 8.74 -3.92
C ALA A 21 -11.59 7.31 -3.55
N VAL A 22 -10.84 6.64 -2.68
CA VAL A 22 -11.09 5.24 -2.31
C VAL A 22 -12.08 5.21 -1.14
N LYS A 23 -13.33 4.85 -1.44
CA LYS A 23 -14.43 4.96 -0.49
C LYS A 23 -14.39 3.95 0.66
N GLU A 24 -13.76 2.80 0.45
CA GLU A 24 -13.68 1.79 1.51
C GLU A 24 -12.86 2.24 2.71
N ASN A 25 -12.06 3.27 2.54
CA ASN A 25 -11.19 3.79 3.59
C ASN A 25 -11.58 5.20 4.03
N THR A 26 -12.82 5.61 3.80
CA THR A 26 -13.28 6.96 4.15
C THR A 26 -13.81 7.09 5.57
N LEU A 27 -13.48 6.14 6.43
CA LEU A 27 -13.81 6.25 7.86
C LEU A 27 -13.04 7.37 8.52
N SER A 28 -11.96 7.81 7.92
CA SER A 28 -11.10 8.87 8.44
C SER A 28 -11.40 10.18 7.75
N ASP A 29 -11.25 11.26 8.49
CA ASP A 29 -11.26 12.60 7.93
C ASP A 29 -10.16 12.70 6.87
N PRO A 30 -10.46 13.16 5.64
CA PRO A 30 -9.42 13.34 4.62
C PRO A 30 -8.26 14.22 5.08
N GLY A 31 -8.49 15.12 6.05
CA GLY A 31 -7.44 15.96 6.59
C GLY A 31 -6.50 15.26 7.57
N LEU A 32 -6.78 14.01 7.96
CA LEU A 32 -5.91 13.28 8.89
C LEU A 32 -4.56 12.95 8.33
N VAL A 33 -4.45 12.75 7.01
CA VAL A 33 -3.18 12.49 6.37
C VAL A 33 -2.79 13.74 5.59
N THR A 34 -1.76 14.42 6.08
CA THR A 34 -1.32 15.67 5.48
C THR A 34 -0.27 15.43 4.39
N ASP A 35 -0.01 16.47 3.59
CA ASP A 35 1.06 16.40 2.60
C ASP A 35 2.40 16.18 3.29
N MET A 36 2.61 16.77 4.48
CA MET A 36 3.83 16.57 5.23
C MET A 36 3.99 15.12 5.68
N ASP A 37 2.88 14.46 6.06
CA ASP A 37 2.91 13.04 6.39
C ASP A 37 3.38 12.23 5.18
N CYS A 38 2.80 12.49 4.02
CA CYS A 38 3.19 11.79 2.79
C CYS A 38 4.67 11.99 2.49
N GLU A 39 5.15 13.23 2.60
CA GLU A 39 6.55 13.52 2.36
C GLU A 39 7.46 12.76 3.32
N GLU A 40 7.13 12.74 4.60
CA GLU A 40 7.92 12.01 5.60
C GLU A 40 8.00 10.52 5.26
N PHE A 41 6.86 9.91 4.94
CA PHE A 41 6.84 8.47 4.69
C PHE A 41 7.60 8.09 3.42
N ILE A 42 7.54 8.88 2.36
CA ILE A 42 8.20 8.51 1.11
C ILE A 42 9.68 8.94 1.05
N THR A 43 10.12 9.85 1.92
CA THR A 43 11.51 10.34 1.88
C THR A 43 12.34 9.91 3.08
N GLN A 44 11.74 9.73 4.25
CA GLN A 44 12.49 9.49 5.48
C GLN A 44 12.20 8.14 6.13
N ARG A 45 10.94 7.69 6.10
CA ARG A 45 10.56 6.47 6.79
C ARG A 45 10.62 5.23 5.91
N GLY A 46 10.48 5.40 4.61
CA GLY A 46 10.46 4.28 3.70
C GLY A 46 10.50 4.73 2.26
N LYS A 47 9.65 4.14 1.43
CA LYS A 47 9.60 4.44 0.01
C LYS A 47 8.19 4.28 -0.50
N GLY A 48 7.85 5.04 -1.54
CA GLY A 48 6.58 4.92 -2.21
C GLY A 48 6.74 4.68 -3.70
N TRP A 49 5.68 4.17 -4.31
CA TRP A 49 5.60 3.93 -5.75
C TRP A 49 4.27 4.44 -6.27
N VAL A 50 4.27 4.89 -7.50
CA VAL A 50 3.05 5.31 -8.19
C VAL A 50 2.88 4.49 -9.47
N TYR A 51 1.62 4.22 -9.81
CA TYR A 51 1.25 3.59 -11.06
C TYR A 51 0.65 4.67 -11.94
N GLU A 52 1.30 4.94 -13.05
CA GLU A 52 0.94 6.04 -13.93
C GLU A 52 0.40 5.50 -15.25
N MET A 53 -0.75 6.00 -15.67
CA MET A 53 -1.33 5.68 -16.97
C MET A 53 -1.56 6.97 -17.71
N SER A 54 -0.92 7.12 -18.88
CA SER A 54 -1.07 8.30 -19.72
C SER A 54 -0.83 9.61 -18.96
N GLY A 55 0.19 9.60 -18.09
CA GLY A 55 0.57 10.78 -17.31
C GLY A 55 -0.23 11.04 -16.08
N ARG A 56 -1.18 10.15 -15.74
CA ARG A 56 -2.04 10.29 -14.56
C ARG A 56 -1.75 9.18 -13.55
N VAL A 57 -1.57 9.55 -12.30
CA VAL A 57 -1.40 8.56 -11.23
C VAL A 57 -2.76 7.95 -10.88
N VAL A 58 -2.87 6.64 -11.01
CA VAL A 58 -4.11 5.90 -10.74
C VAL A 58 -4.01 4.98 -9.54
N GLY A 59 -2.82 4.83 -8.96
CA GLY A 59 -2.63 4.04 -7.76
C GLY A 59 -1.27 4.33 -7.15
N PHE A 60 -1.11 3.98 -5.88
CA PHE A 60 0.17 4.17 -5.20
C PHE A 60 0.31 3.19 -4.04
N SER A 61 1.55 2.95 -3.64
CA SER A 61 1.85 2.14 -2.45
C SER A 61 3.00 2.78 -1.69
N ILE A 62 3.00 2.62 -0.37
CA ILE A 62 4.04 3.18 0.50
C ILE A 62 4.34 2.17 1.61
N ALA A 63 5.63 1.83 1.78
CA ALA A 63 6.09 0.97 2.87
C ALA A 63 6.88 1.79 3.87
N ASP A 64 6.73 1.47 5.14
CA ASP A 64 7.36 2.14 6.26
C ASP A 64 8.37 1.20 6.91
N LEU A 65 9.64 1.61 6.97
CA LEU A 65 10.70 0.82 7.60
C LEU A 65 10.88 1.13 9.08
N ARG A 66 10.20 2.17 9.59
CA ARG A 66 10.34 2.53 10.99
C ARG A 66 9.43 1.68 11.88
N GLU A 67 8.17 1.50 11.46
CA GLU A 67 7.21 0.66 12.18
C GLU A 67 6.97 -0.68 11.49
N TYR A 68 7.66 -0.93 10.39
CA TYR A 68 7.60 -2.19 9.63
C TYR A 68 6.20 -2.51 9.12
N ASN A 69 5.56 -1.53 8.49
CA ASN A 69 4.21 -1.73 7.99
C ASN A 69 4.02 -1.23 6.56
N ILE A 70 2.92 -1.67 5.97
CA ILE A 70 2.43 -1.10 4.73
C ILE A 70 1.55 0.07 5.12
N TRP A 71 2.03 1.27 4.85
CA TRP A 71 1.31 2.48 5.22
C TRP A 71 0.15 2.77 4.28
N ALA A 72 0.31 2.41 3.00
CA ALA A 72 -0.73 2.68 2.02
C ALA A 72 -0.61 1.76 0.81
N LEU A 73 -1.75 1.36 0.27
CA LEU A 73 -1.88 0.71 -1.04
C LEU A 73 -3.27 1.04 -1.54
N PHE A 74 -3.36 1.96 -2.48
CA PHE A 74 -4.64 2.46 -2.99
C PHE A 74 -4.65 2.50 -4.50
N VAL A 75 -5.79 2.15 -5.10
CA VAL A 75 -6.01 2.19 -6.54
C VAL A 75 -7.36 2.88 -6.77
N LEU A 76 -7.41 3.80 -7.71
CA LEU A 76 -8.68 4.43 -8.07
C LEU A 76 -9.71 3.37 -8.43
N PRO A 77 -10.98 3.51 -8.00
CA PRO A 77 -11.99 2.49 -8.25
C PRO A 77 -12.13 2.08 -9.72
N GLU A 78 -11.98 3.01 -10.65
CA GLU A 78 -12.10 2.71 -12.09
C GLU A 78 -11.00 1.78 -12.59
N PHE A 79 -9.92 1.66 -11.86
CA PHE A 79 -8.76 0.87 -12.27
C PHE A 79 -8.56 -0.39 -11.42
N GLU A 80 -9.53 -0.72 -10.56
CA GLU A 80 -9.49 -1.95 -9.78
C GLU A 80 -9.67 -3.17 -10.68
N LYS A 81 -9.21 -4.32 -10.21
CA LYS A 81 -9.30 -5.61 -10.92
C LYS A 81 -8.56 -5.64 -12.25
N LYS A 82 -7.59 -4.76 -12.43
CA LYS A 82 -6.77 -4.69 -13.65
C LYS A 82 -5.30 -4.99 -13.37
N GLY A 83 -5.00 -5.50 -12.18
CA GLY A 83 -3.63 -5.85 -11.82
C GLY A 83 -2.81 -4.68 -11.29
N VAL A 84 -3.36 -3.49 -11.18
CA VAL A 84 -2.62 -2.31 -10.71
C VAL A 84 -2.18 -2.51 -9.26
N GLY A 85 -3.12 -2.92 -8.40
CA GLY A 85 -2.82 -3.14 -6.99
C GLY A 85 -1.78 -4.23 -6.79
N LYS A 86 -1.88 -5.32 -7.54
CA LYS A 86 -0.93 -6.42 -7.43
C LYS A 86 0.48 -5.97 -7.82
N GLN A 87 0.62 -5.20 -8.87
CA GLN A 87 1.93 -4.74 -9.31
C GLN A 87 2.55 -3.77 -8.30
N LEU A 88 1.75 -2.85 -7.76
CA LEU A 88 2.21 -1.92 -6.72
C LEU A 88 2.60 -2.68 -5.45
N HIS A 89 1.79 -3.68 -5.07
CA HIS A 89 2.06 -4.53 -3.91
C HIS A 89 3.38 -5.28 -4.09
N ASP A 90 3.58 -5.91 -5.24
CA ASP A 90 4.73 -6.76 -5.46
C ASP A 90 6.04 -5.96 -5.52
N VAL A 91 6.05 -4.81 -6.18
CA VAL A 91 7.26 -3.99 -6.23
C VAL A 91 7.60 -3.46 -4.83
N MET A 92 6.60 -3.12 -4.05
CA MET A 92 6.79 -2.62 -2.70
C MET A 92 7.36 -3.70 -1.77
N LEU A 93 6.80 -4.91 -1.79
CA LEU A 93 7.30 -5.98 -0.93
C LEU A 93 8.68 -6.48 -1.36
N ASP A 94 8.96 -6.52 -2.67
CA ASP A 94 10.30 -6.85 -3.14
C ASP A 94 11.33 -5.87 -2.58
N TRP A 95 11.04 -4.59 -2.66
CA TRP A 95 11.92 -3.58 -2.10
C TRP A 95 12.04 -3.71 -0.59
N TYR A 96 10.89 -3.87 0.10
CA TYR A 96 10.87 -3.94 1.56
C TYR A 96 11.77 -5.07 2.07
N PHE A 97 11.64 -6.27 1.51
CA PHE A 97 12.43 -7.41 1.97
C PHE A 97 13.87 -7.40 1.47
N MET A 98 14.24 -6.48 0.60
CA MET A 98 15.63 -6.19 0.31
C MET A 98 16.26 -5.31 1.38
N GLN A 99 15.45 -4.53 2.10
CA GLN A 99 15.94 -3.62 3.13
C GLN A 99 16.05 -4.29 4.50
N THR A 100 15.15 -5.22 4.81
CA THR A 100 15.06 -5.84 6.13
C THR A 100 14.41 -7.20 6.04
N ALA A 101 14.69 -8.06 7.03
CA ALA A 101 14.02 -9.35 7.18
C ALA A 101 12.86 -9.28 8.18
N GLN A 102 12.53 -8.10 8.67
CA GLN A 102 11.46 -7.95 9.65
C GLN A 102 10.10 -8.26 9.03
N THR A 103 9.27 -8.97 9.80
CA THR A 103 7.89 -9.21 9.38
C THR A 103 7.18 -7.87 9.18
N VAL A 104 6.48 -7.75 8.05
CA VAL A 104 5.74 -6.53 7.75
C VAL A 104 4.27 -6.75 8.11
N TRP A 105 3.62 -5.70 8.61
CA TRP A 105 2.21 -5.80 8.99
C TRP A 105 1.39 -4.70 8.34
N LEU A 106 0.07 -4.88 8.37
CA LEU A 106 -0.87 -3.84 7.96
C LEU A 106 -2.19 -4.04 8.70
N GLY A 107 -2.98 -2.96 8.76
CA GLY A 107 -4.36 -3.02 9.25
C GLY A 107 -5.30 -2.69 8.10
N THR A 108 -6.42 -3.39 8.01
CA THR A 108 -7.41 -3.11 6.98
C THR A 108 -8.81 -3.38 7.50
N ALA A 109 -9.80 -2.64 6.98
CA ALA A 109 -11.19 -2.79 7.41
C ALA A 109 -11.75 -4.14 6.95
N PRO A 110 -12.52 -4.81 7.83
CA PRO A 110 -13.15 -6.08 7.44
C PRO A 110 -14.27 -5.86 6.41
N GLY A 111 -14.49 -6.88 5.58
CA GLY A 111 -15.56 -6.84 4.60
C GLY A 111 -15.27 -6.00 3.37
N THR A 112 -14.03 -5.59 3.16
CA THR A 112 -13.64 -4.74 2.03
C THR A 112 -12.92 -5.53 0.95
N ARG A 113 -12.76 -4.91 -0.22
CA ARG A 113 -11.92 -5.48 -1.28
C ARG A 113 -10.48 -5.64 -0.83
N ALA A 114 -10.00 -4.71 0.00
CA ALA A 114 -8.65 -4.76 0.53
C ALA A 114 -8.44 -6.03 1.33
N GLU A 115 -9.39 -6.40 2.19
CA GLU A 115 -9.29 -7.64 2.94
C GLU A 115 -9.13 -8.84 1.99
N ALA A 116 -10.01 -8.94 0.99
CA ALA A 116 -9.97 -10.03 0.03
C ALA A 116 -8.64 -10.04 -0.74
N PHE A 117 -8.16 -8.87 -1.11
CA PHE A 117 -6.90 -8.73 -1.82
C PHE A 117 -5.72 -9.28 -1.00
N TYR A 118 -5.63 -8.90 0.27
CA TYR A 118 -4.52 -9.34 1.10
C TYR A 118 -4.58 -10.84 1.40
N ARG A 119 -5.77 -11.38 1.63
CA ARG A 119 -5.90 -12.83 1.83
C ARG A 119 -5.44 -13.59 0.58
N LYS A 120 -5.85 -13.14 -0.59
CA LYS A 120 -5.45 -13.77 -1.85
C LYS A 120 -3.95 -13.64 -2.09
N ALA A 121 -3.35 -12.53 -1.65
CA ALA A 121 -1.92 -12.29 -1.83
C ALA A 121 -1.06 -13.11 -0.86
N GLY A 122 -1.66 -13.81 0.09
CA GLY A 122 -0.93 -14.69 0.99
C GLY A 122 -0.66 -14.12 2.38
N TRP A 123 -1.21 -12.95 2.70
CA TRP A 123 -1.06 -12.38 4.04
C TRP A 123 -1.83 -13.22 5.06
N GLU A 124 -1.30 -13.32 6.26
CA GLU A 124 -1.90 -14.10 7.33
C GLU A 124 -2.53 -13.20 8.37
N GLU A 125 -3.79 -13.48 8.71
CA GLU A 125 -4.47 -12.74 9.74
C GLU A 125 -3.86 -13.09 11.10
N CYS A 126 -3.56 -12.06 11.90
CA CYS A 126 -2.90 -12.27 13.20
C CYS A 126 -3.51 -11.42 14.31
N GLY A 127 -4.78 -11.10 14.20
CA GLY A 127 -5.48 -10.37 15.26
C GLY A 127 -6.15 -9.11 14.73
N THR A 128 -6.27 -8.14 15.62
CA THR A 128 -6.92 -6.88 15.30
C THR A 128 -5.97 -5.71 15.50
N HIS A 129 -6.29 -4.60 14.86
CA HIS A 129 -5.54 -3.37 14.99
C HIS A 129 -6.53 -2.20 15.11
N GLY A 130 -6.23 -1.29 16.05
CA GLY A 130 -7.08 -0.12 16.25
C GLY A 130 -8.51 -0.48 16.61
N LYS A 131 -9.46 0.19 16.00
CA LYS A 131 -10.88 0.05 16.34
C LYS A 131 -11.59 -0.95 15.42
N GLY A 132 -11.08 -2.16 15.35
CA GLY A 132 -11.76 -3.23 14.62
C GLY A 132 -11.18 -3.53 13.25
N GLU A 133 -10.01 -3.02 12.94
CA GLU A 133 -9.32 -3.45 11.73
C GLU A 133 -8.73 -4.84 11.91
N ILE A 134 -8.64 -5.59 10.81
CA ILE A 134 -7.92 -6.87 10.79
C ILE A 134 -6.44 -6.56 10.66
N ARG A 135 -5.61 -7.20 11.50
CA ARG A 135 -4.17 -7.11 11.35
C ARG A 135 -3.66 -8.29 10.54
N PHE A 136 -2.94 -7.98 9.48
CA PHE A 136 -2.29 -8.98 8.62
C PHE A 136 -0.79 -8.87 8.73
N GLU A 137 -0.10 -9.99 8.56
CA GLU A 137 1.37 -10.03 8.55
C GLU A 137 1.88 -10.83 7.36
N MET A 138 3.08 -10.45 6.91
CA MET A 138 3.81 -11.17 5.86
C MET A 138 5.24 -11.34 6.32
N THR A 139 5.72 -12.58 6.40
CA THR A 139 7.11 -12.86 6.72
C THR A 139 7.93 -12.93 5.44
N ILE A 140 9.25 -12.74 5.57
CA ILE A 140 10.13 -12.85 4.40
C ILE A 140 10.08 -14.26 3.81
N ALA A 141 9.94 -15.29 4.67
CA ALA A 141 9.83 -16.67 4.19
C ALA A 141 8.55 -16.88 3.40
N LYS A 142 7.44 -16.36 3.89
CA LYS A 142 6.14 -16.47 3.19
C LYS A 142 6.18 -15.73 1.86
N TRP A 143 6.77 -14.54 1.83
CA TRP A 143 6.87 -13.77 0.59
C TRP A 143 7.68 -14.54 -0.46
N SER A 144 8.77 -15.18 -0.04
CA SER A 144 9.58 -16.00 -0.94
C SER A 144 8.76 -17.13 -1.54
N LEU A 145 7.87 -17.76 -0.75
CA LEU A 145 7.01 -18.82 -1.26
C LEU A 145 5.95 -18.28 -2.22
N VAL A 146 5.35 -17.15 -1.89
CA VAL A 146 4.32 -16.53 -2.74
C VAL A 146 4.88 -16.18 -4.10
N LYS A 147 6.11 -15.67 -4.16
CA LYS A 147 6.75 -15.26 -5.41
C LYS A 147 7.09 -16.43 -6.33
N ARG A 148 7.18 -17.64 -5.80
CA ARG A 148 7.50 -18.83 -6.61
C ARG A 148 6.31 -19.40 -7.36
N ARG A 149 5.14 -18.89 -7.11
CA ARG A 149 3.92 -19.38 -7.77
C ARG A 149 3.73 -18.76 -9.14
#